data_a5305f2bb45a1788ed138217a72c030e
#
_entry.id   a5305f2bb45a1788ed138217a72c030e
#
_cell.length_a   1.000
_cell.length_b   1.000
_cell.length_c   1.000
_cell.angle_alpha   90.00
_cell.angle_beta   90.00
_cell.angle_gamma   90.00
#
_symmetry.space_group_name_H-M   'P 1'
#
loop_
_entity.id
_entity.type
_entity.pdbx_description
1 polymer ?
#
loop_
_entity_poly.entity_id
_entity_poly.type
_entity_poly.pdbx_seq_one_letter_code
_entity_poly.pdbx_strand_id
1 'polypeptide(L)'
;MSSLQYFSAKYIVEDSTHLHKDSVLIVQGDLVKDIVHIESLPEKKPENFNELGEVIISPGFTNAHSHVALNSVKGLGYGSASALYDVMWGIEPALDDDLVYKLSLL
;
A
#
# COMPACT_ATOMS: atom_id res chain seq x y z
N MET A 1 25.80 -8.32 5.86
CA MET A 1 25.19 -7.05 5.45
C MET A 1 24.31 -7.34 4.23
N SER A 2 23.05 -6.93 4.22
CA SER A 2 22.18 -7.06 3.04
C SER A 2 22.73 -6.20 1.88
N SER A 3 22.72 -6.76 0.66
CA SER A 3 23.14 -6.04 -0.55
C SER A 3 22.16 -4.90 -0.88
N LEU A 4 22.65 -3.87 -1.54
CA LEU A 4 21.78 -2.83 -2.10
C LEU A 4 20.98 -3.42 -3.25
N GLN A 5 19.72 -3.01 -3.35
CA GLN A 5 18.82 -3.30 -4.47
C GLN A 5 18.36 -1.98 -5.06
N TYR A 6 18.19 -1.95 -6.37
CA TYR A 6 17.84 -0.76 -7.14
C TYR A 6 16.57 -1.06 -7.96
N PHE A 7 15.58 -0.20 -7.86
CA PHE A 7 14.31 -0.35 -8.57
C PHE A 7 14.03 0.93 -9.36
N SER A 8 14.14 0.89 -10.68
CA SER A 8 13.81 2.04 -11.53
C SER A 8 12.32 2.05 -11.87
N ALA A 9 11.73 3.23 -11.83
CA ALA A 9 10.33 3.44 -12.17
C ALA A 9 10.12 4.79 -12.84
N LYS A 10 9.02 4.92 -13.59
CA LYS A 10 8.61 6.18 -14.20
C LYS A 10 8.34 7.24 -13.15
N TYR A 11 7.68 6.84 -12.06
CA TYR A 11 7.39 7.72 -10.95
C TYR A 11 7.63 7.02 -9.61
N ILE A 12 8.20 7.76 -8.66
CA ILE A 12 8.33 7.32 -7.28
C ILE A 12 7.71 8.41 -6.40
N VAL A 13 6.67 8.03 -5.67
CA VAL A 13 6.02 8.88 -4.66
C VAL A 13 6.75 8.69 -3.36
N GLU A 14 7.43 9.72 -2.89
CA GLU A 14 8.11 9.70 -1.59
C GLU A 14 7.12 10.05 -0.47
N ASP A 15 6.37 11.12 -0.67
CA ASP A 15 5.33 11.58 0.24
C ASP A 15 4.24 12.37 -0.52
N SER A 16 3.35 13.06 0.21
CA SER A 16 2.23 13.83 -0.37
C SER A 16 2.67 15.03 -1.21
N THR A 17 3.94 15.44 -1.15
CA THR A 17 4.49 16.64 -1.80
C THR A 17 5.65 16.35 -2.74
N HIS A 18 6.27 15.17 -2.60
CA HIS A 18 7.47 14.81 -3.36
C HIS A 18 7.18 13.64 -4.30
N LEU A 19 7.22 13.95 -5.61
CA LEU A 19 7.09 13.00 -6.71
C LEU A 19 8.37 13.06 -7.57
N HIS A 20 9.07 11.95 -7.64
CA HIS A 20 10.28 11.80 -8.43
C HIS A 20 9.94 11.12 -9.76
N LYS A 21 10.34 11.73 -10.88
CA LYS A 21 10.15 11.20 -12.22
C LYS A 21 11.45 10.55 -12.72
N ASP A 22 11.32 9.48 -13.53
CA ASP A 22 12.45 8.77 -14.14
C ASP A 22 13.56 8.49 -13.10
N SER A 23 13.19 7.86 -11.99
CA SER A 23 14.03 7.76 -10.79
C SER A 23 14.23 6.31 -10.33
N VAL A 24 15.17 6.12 -9.42
CA VAL A 24 15.57 4.83 -8.88
C VAL A 24 15.47 4.86 -7.37
N LEU A 25 14.68 3.95 -6.82
CA LEU A 25 14.60 3.65 -5.40
C LEU A 25 15.75 2.72 -5.02
N ILE A 26 16.54 3.12 -4.03
CA ILE A 26 17.66 2.34 -3.51
C ILE A 26 17.27 1.79 -2.14
N VAL A 27 17.31 0.46 -2.00
CA VAL A 27 16.87 -0.26 -0.80
C VAL A 27 18.02 -1.12 -0.25
N GLN A 28 18.13 -1.21 1.05
CA GLN A 28 19.04 -2.12 1.74
C GLN A 28 18.32 -2.88 2.85
N GLY A 29 18.07 -4.17 2.62
CA GLY A 29 17.21 -4.97 3.52
C GLY A 29 15.79 -4.43 3.47
N ASP A 30 15.29 -3.96 4.60
CA ASP A 30 13.96 -3.38 4.81
C ASP A 30 13.95 -1.83 4.85
N LEU A 31 15.09 -1.20 4.54
CA LEU A 31 15.23 0.25 4.61
C LEU A 31 15.39 0.88 3.22
N VAL A 32 14.62 1.91 2.96
CA VAL A 32 14.87 2.84 1.86
C VAL A 32 16.09 3.67 2.21
N LYS A 33 17.07 3.68 1.30
CA LYS A 33 18.34 4.42 1.47
C LYS A 33 18.31 5.75 0.76
N ASP A 34 17.79 5.76 -0.45
CA ASP A 34 17.79 6.97 -1.28
C ASP A 34 16.80 6.84 -2.44
N ILE A 35 16.45 7.98 -3.04
CA ILE A 35 15.75 8.09 -4.31
C ILE A 35 16.57 9.03 -5.19
N VAL A 36 17.08 8.53 -6.30
CA VAL A 36 17.96 9.30 -7.19
C VAL A 36 17.42 9.32 -8.62
N HIS A 37 17.69 10.35 -9.38
CA HIS A 37 17.36 10.37 -10.80
C HIS A 37 18.18 9.32 -11.56
N ILE A 38 17.57 8.65 -12.55
CA ILE A 38 18.22 7.54 -13.26
C ILE A 38 19.53 7.94 -13.93
N GLU A 39 19.63 9.18 -14.41
CA GLU A 39 20.83 9.72 -15.06
C GLU A 39 22.00 9.95 -14.09
N SER A 40 21.75 9.98 -12.78
CA SER A 40 22.81 10.10 -11.78
C SER A 40 23.53 8.78 -11.48
N LEU A 41 23.01 7.66 -12.00
CA LEU A 41 23.67 6.37 -11.88
C LEU A 41 24.82 6.24 -12.89
N PRO A 42 25.84 5.41 -12.59
CA PRO A 42 26.90 5.09 -13.56
C PRO A 42 26.32 4.38 -14.78
N GLU A 43 26.99 4.54 -15.95
CA GLU A 43 26.57 3.88 -17.20
C GLU A 43 26.42 2.37 -17.05
N LYS A 44 27.32 1.72 -16.28
CA LYS A 44 27.19 0.31 -15.91
C LYS A 44 26.27 0.20 -14.72
N LYS A 45 25.04 -0.23 -14.97
CA LYS A 45 24.04 -0.46 -13.91
C LYS A 45 24.55 -1.46 -12.87
N PRO A 46 24.20 -1.28 -11.57
CA PRO A 46 24.53 -2.23 -10.51
C PRO A 46 23.96 -3.64 -10.78
N GLU A 47 24.58 -4.68 -10.21
CA GLU A 47 24.14 -6.08 -10.39
C GLU A 47 22.69 -6.34 -9.97
N ASN A 48 22.24 -5.67 -8.92
CA ASN A 48 20.88 -5.82 -8.38
C ASN A 48 19.92 -4.73 -8.88
N PHE A 49 20.05 -4.36 -10.15
CA PHE A 49 19.20 -3.35 -10.78
C PHE A 49 17.98 -3.99 -11.40
N ASN A 50 16.80 -3.55 -10.96
CA ASN A 50 15.50 -3.99 -11.44
C ASN A 50 14.83 -2.86 -12.22
N GLU A 51 14.63 -3.05 -13.49
CA GLU A 51 13.92 -2.10 -14.34
C GLU A 51 12.45 -2.45 -14.39
N LEU A 52 11.61 -1.60 -13.77
CA LEU A 52 10.16 -1.84 -13.66
C LEU A 52 9.37 -1.17 -14.80
N GLY A 53 9.99 -0.23 -15.54
CA GLY A 53 9.37 0.46 -16.67
C GLY A 53 8.36 1.54 -16.25
N GLU A 54 7.26 1.64 -16.99
CA GLU A 54 6.22 2.66 -16.85
C GLU A 54 5.29 2.41 -15.65
N VAL A 55 5.86 2.27 -14.46
CA VAL A 55 5.12 2.04 -13.21
C VAL A 55 5.29 3.19 -12.22
N ILE A 56 4.45 3.18 -11.20
CA ILE A 56 4.55 4.08 -10.04
C ILE A 56 4.92 3.23 -8.83
N ILE A 57 6.00 3.60 -8.15
CA ILE A 57 6.32 3.09 -6.81
C ILE A 57 5.76 4.07 -5.78
N SER A 58 5.04 3.59 -4.80
CA SER A 58 4.52 4.41 -3.69
C SER A 58 4.69 3.69 -2.37
N PRO A 59 4.71 4.41 -1.24
CA PRO A 59 4.52 3.80 0.07
C PRO A 59 3.22 2.99 0.10
N GLY A 60 3.19 1.93 0.91
CA GLY A 60 1.97 1.16 1.16
C GLY A 60 0.89 2.04 1.81
N PHE A 61 -0.36 1.73 1.53
CA PHE A 61 -1.46 2.42 2.17
C PHE A 61 -1.55 2.06 3.65
N THR A 62 -1.79 3.07 4.49
CA THR A 62 -2.10 2.87 5.90
C THR A 62 -3.61 2.99 6.09
N ASN A 63 -4.24 1.91 6.54
CA ASN A 63 -5.64 1.93 6.93
C ASN A 63 -5.73 2.25 8.44
N ALA A 64 -6.01 3.51 8.76
CA ALA A 64 -6.10 3.98 10.13
C ALA A 64 -7.50 3.80 10.74
N HIS A 65 -8.51 3.48 9.93
CA HIS A 65 -9.88 3.21 10.37
C HIS A 65 -10.53 2.23 9.39
N SER A 66 -10.94 1.08 9.89
CA SER A 66 -11.54 0.03 9.06
C SER A 66 -12.56 -0.79 9.81
N HIS A 67 -13.61 -1.20 9.10
CA HIS A 67 -14.63 -2.15 9.53
C HIS A 67 -14.63 -3.35 8.56
N VAL A 68 -13.47 -3.95 8.32
CA VAL A 68 -13.29 -5.01 7.30
C VAL A 68 -14.22 -6.21 7.52
N ALA A 69 -14.53 -6.55 8.77
CA ALA A 69 -15.46 -7.64 9.10
C ALA A 69 -16.89 -7.37 8.64
N LEU A 70 -17.24 -6.12 8.37
CA LEU A 70 -18.58 -5.72 7.93
C LEU A 70 -18.75 -5.75 6.40
N ASN A 71 -17.77 -6.26 5.66
CA ASN A 71 -17.87 -6.39 4.20
C ASN A 71 -19.09 -7.21 3.75
N SER A 72 -19.49 -8.21 4.52
CA SER A 72 -20.68 -9.04 4.24
C SER A 72 -21.99 -8.27 4.25
N VAL A 73 -22.05 -7.14 4.94
CA VAL A 73 -23.23 -6.28 5.05
C VAL A 73 -23.12 -5.01 4.23
N LYS A 74 -22.12 -4.95 3.34
CA LYS A 74 -21.90 -3.83 2.44
C LYS A 74 -23.17 -3.51 1.65
N GLY A 75 -23.60 -2.28 1.75
CA GLY A 75 -24.82 -1.79 1.06
C GLY A 75 -26.11 -1.94 1.85
N LEU A 76 -26.20 -2.76 2.90
CA LEU A 76 -27.45 -2.89 3.70
C LEU A 76 -27.87 -1.58 4.37
N GLY A 77 -26.90 -0.74 4.72
CA GLY A 77 -27.16 0.58 5.31
C GLY A 77 -27.35 1.71 4.30
N TYR A 78 -27.37 1.42 3.00
CA TYR A 78 -27.48 2.45 1.97
C TYR A 78 -28.77 3.26 2.10
N GLY A 79 -28.63 4.58 2.18
CA GLY A 79 -29.76 5.49 2.35
C GLY A 79 -30.27 5.66 3.79
N SER A 80 -29.70 4.94 4.77
CA SER A 80 -30.01 5.13 6.20
C SER A 80 -29.02 6.08 6.85
N ALA A 81 -29.54 7.14 7.49
CA ALA A 81 -28.72 8.05 8.31
C ALA A 81 -28.23 7.40 9.61
N SER A 82 -28.86 6.30 10.02
CA SER A 82 -28.57 5.53 11.24
C SER A 82 -27.99 4.13 10.96
N ALA A 83 -27.43 3.91 9.76
CA ALA A 83 -26.91 2.60 9.35
C ALA A 83 -25.94 1.96 10.35
N LEU A 84 -25.15 2.76 11.05
CA LEU A 84 -24.25 2.28 12.11
C LEU A 84 -25.02 1.59 13.24
N TYR A 85 -26.13 2.19 13.69
CA TYR A 85 -26.93 1.64 14.80
C TYR A 85 -27.88 0.53 14.33
N ASP A 86 -28.53 0.73 13.17
CA ASP A 86 -29.62 -0.14 12.71
C ASP A 86 -29.09 -1.45 12.15
N VAL A 87 -27.89 -1.44 11.57
CA VAL A 87 -27.32 -2.60 10.87
C VAL A 87 -26.04 -3.07 11.54
N MET A 88 -25.01 -2.23 11.64
CA MET A 88 -23.68 -2.66 12.04
C MET A 88 -23.63 -3.11 13.49
N TRP A 89 -24.16 -2.34 14.43
CA TRP A 89 -24.17 -2.72 15.85
C TRP A 89 -25.03 -3.93 16.14
N GLY A 90 -26.04 -4.20 15.30
CA GLY A 90 -26.86 -5.42 15.42
C GLY A 90 -26.11 -6.68 15.02
N ILE A 91 -25.10 -6.56 14.16
CA ILE A 91 -24.35 -7.69 13.58
C ILE A 91 -23.04 -7.94 14.34
N GLU A 92 -22.32 -6.90 14.74
CA GLU A 92 -21.03 -7.03 15.45
C GLU A 92 -21.02 -8.03 16.60
N PRO A 93 -22.03 -8.08 17.49
CA PRO A 93 -22.05 -9.07 18.60
C PRO A 93 -22.17 -10.53 18.16
N ALA A 94 -22.57 -10.77 16.89
CA ALA A 94 -22.68 -12.11 16.32
C ALA A 94 -21.40 -12.58 15.60
N LEU A 95 -20.39 -11.70 15.48
CA LEU A 95 -19.13 -12.02 14.85
C LEU A 95 -18.17 -12.66 15.87
N ASP A 96 -17.73 -13.87 15.60
CA ASP A 96 -16.59 -14.49 16.27
C ASP A 96 -15.29 -14.25 15.51
N ASP A 97 -14.15 -14.59 16.12
CA ASP A 97 -12.82 -14.34 15.56
C ASP A 97 -12.62 -15.03 14.20
N ASP A 98 -13.15 -16.24 14.01
CA ASP A 98 -13.04 -17.01 12.78
C ASP A 98 -13.86 -16.36 11.65
N LEU A 99 -15.06 -15.90 11.97
CA LEU A 99 -15.92 -15.20 11.03
C LEU A 99 -15.34 -13.83 10.63
N VAL A 100 -14.84 -13.06 11.62
CA VAL A 100 -14.15 -11.79 11.36
C VAL A 100 -12.97 -11.99 10.40
N TYR A 101 -12.14 -13.01 10.66
CA TYR A 101 -11.01 -13.32 9.77
C TYR A 101 -11.47 -13.64 8.35
N LYS A 102 -12.46 -14.52 8.20
CA LYS A 102 -12.99 -14.91 6.87
C LYS A 102 -13.60 -13.73 6.11
N LEU A 103 -14.38 -12.89 6.79
CA LEU A 103 -15.01 -11.73 6.18
C LEU A 103 -14.01 -10.63 5.80
N SER A 104 -12.89 -10.54 6.50
CA SER A 104 -11.83 -9.58 6.18
C SER A 104 -11.03 -9.91 4.92
N LEU A 105 -11.18 -11.14 4.41
CA LEU A 105 -10.53 -11.60 3.17
C LEU A 105 -11.36 -11.33 1.91
N LEU A 106 -12.62 -10.90 2.04
CA LEU A 106 -13.51 -10.54 0.93
C LEU A 106 -13.28 -9.12 0.44
#